data_781d14ce37f3363810ca1067e2368068
#
_entry.id   781d14ce37f3363810ca1067e2368068
#
_cell.length_a   1.000
_cell.length_b   1.000
_cell.length_c   1.000
_cell.angle_alpha   90.00
_cell.angle_beta   90.00
_cell.angle_gamma   90.00
#
_symmetry.space_group_name_H-M   'P 1'
#
loop_
_entity.id
_entity.type
_entity.pdbx_description
1 polymer ?
#
loop_
_entity_poly.entity_id
_entity_poly.type
_entity_poly.pdbx_seq_one_letter_code
_entity_poly.pdbx_strand_id
1 'polypeptide(L)'
;MLIHYKDEPQIVAWQIDNEIGHEGSDECYCQNCQAAFRRFLKKKFDGNIDSLNRTYGTAFWSQEYNDFDEISIPAKTITTHNPALRMDWERFRSQCIVDFIDFQAKLIRQIIPNTTVMHDFPGGGLTKHVDYSVIAESIDKVAYNNYPVWGGQKEPIKPHEIAFELDYIRGLRQENFWITEAI
;
A
#
# COMPACT_ATOMS: atom_id res chain seq x y z
N MET A 1 -22.20 -10.49 5.56
CA MET A 1 -22.65 -9.08 5.52
C MET A 1 -23.17 -8.71 4.12
N LEU A 2 -22.38 -8.71 3.04
CA LEU A 2 -22.78 -8.29 1.68
C LEU A 2 -24.09 -8.95 1.21
N ILE A 3 -24.19 -10.28 1.25
CA ILE A 3 -25.38 -11.01 0.79
C ILE A 3 -26.64 -10.59 1.58
N HIS A 4 -26.51 -10.28 2.85
CA HIS A 4 -27.62 -9.90 3.72
C HIS A 4 -28.16 -8.50 3.40
N TYR A 5 -27.26 -7.58 3.08
CA TYR A 5 -27.62 -6.17 2.88
C TYR A 5 -27.59 -5.70 1.41
N LYS A 6 -27.41 -6.60 0.46
CA LYS A 6 -27.25 -6.25 -0.96
C LYS A 6 -28.41 -5.47 -1.57
N ASP A 7 -29.61 -5.65 -1.05
CA ASP A 7 -30.84 -5.02 -1.54
C ASP A 7 -31.30 -3.84 -0.67
N GLU A 8 -30.45 -3.40 0.30
CA GLU A 8 -30.77 -2.29 1.19
C GLU A 8 -30.48 -0.93 0.50
N PRO A 9 -31.54 -0.15 0.15
CA PRO A 9 -31.38 1.07 -0.65
C PRO A 9 -30.72 2.24 0.08
N GLN A 10 -30.56 2.14 1.39
CA GLN A 10 -29.89 3.18 2.19
C GLN A 10 -28.39 3.05 2.20
N ILE A 11 -27.84 1.92 1.73
CA ILE A 11 -26.39 1.73 1.64
C ILE A 11 -25.89 2.40 0.37
N VAL A 12 -25.12 3.45 0.52
CA VAL A 12 -24.59 4.25 -0.59
C VAL A 12 -23.21 3.78 -1.07
N ALA A 13 -22.45 3.09 -0.22
CA ALA A 13 -21.12 2.55 -0.54
C ALA A 13 -20.70 1.46 0.44
N TRP A 14 -19.70 0.69 0.03
CA TRP A 14 -19.02 -0.31 0.87
C TRP A 14 -17.56 0.06 1.06
N GLN A 15 -17.18 0.30 2.31
CA GLN A 15 -15.78 0.49 2.67
C GLN A 15 -15.08 -0.87 2.73
N ILE A 16 -13.96 -0.97 2.04
CA ILE A 16 -13.06 -2.13 2.14
C ILE A 16 -12.13 -1.89 3.31
N ASP A 17 -12.20 -2.77 4.31
CA ASP A 17 -11.29 -2.74 5.45
C ASP A 17 -11.13 -1.34 6.08
N ASN A 18 -10.07 -1.12 6.84
CA ASN A 18 -9.74 0.17 7.45
C ASN A 18 -8.25 0.46 7.30
N GLU A 19 -7.90 1.60 6.74
CA GLU A 19 -6.53 2.12 6.70
C GLU A 19 -5.47 1.06 6.35
N ILE A 20 -5.70 0.23 5.33
CA ILE A 20 -4.80 -0.88 4.98
C ILE A 20 -3.38 -0.38 4.74
N GLY A 21 -2.41 -1.04 5.36
CA GLY A 21 -1.01 -0.65 5.27
C GLY A 21 -0.58 0.40 6.30
N HIS A 22 -1.44 0.69 7.29
CA HIS A 22 -1.12 1.56 8.41
C HIS A 22 -0.74 0.76 9.67
N GLU A 23 -0.11 1.42 10.64
CA GLU A 23 0.27 0.87 11.96
C GLU A 23 1.09 -0.42 11.90
N GLY A 24 1.96 -0.56 10.89
CA GLY A 24 2.84 -1.73 10.71
C GLY A 24 2.16 -2.93 10.08
N SER A 25 0.91 -2.81 9.62
CA SER A 25 0.22 -3.89 8.89
C SER A 25 0.76 -4.10 7.47
N ASP A 26 1.60 -3.22 6.99
CA ASP A 26 2.28 -3.26 5.69
C ASP A 26 3.59 -4.06 5.72
N GLU A 27 4.05 -4.54 6.88
CA GLU A 27 5.31 -5.28 7.02
C GLU A 27 5.09 -6.72 7.49
N CYS A 28 5.63 -7.67 6.74
CA CYS A 28 5.63 -9.07 7.13
C CYS A 28 6.91 -9.77 6.68
N TYR A 29 7.66 -10.33 7.62
CA TYR A 29 8.94 -11.00 7.40
C TYR A 29 8.85 -12.53 7.49
N CYS A 30 7.65 -13.11 7.37
CA CYS A 30 7.46 -14.55 7.42
C CYS A 30 8.01 -15.27 6.18
N GLN A 31 8.15 -16.59 6.26
CA GLN A 31 8.65 -17.40 5.16
C GLN A 31 7.82 -17.28 3.87
N ASN A 32 6.50 -17.08 3.99
CA ASN A 32 5.63 -16.91 2.83
C ASN A 32 5.92 -15.58 2.11
N CYS A 33 6.11 -14.49 2.86
CA CYS A 33 6.50 -13.20 2.31
C CYS A 33 7.90 -13.23 1.71
N GLN A 34 8.85 -13.94 2.36
CA GLN A 34 10.18 -14.19 1.80
C GLN A 34 10.10 -14.89 0.43
N ALA A 35 9.34 -15.98 0.34
CA ALA A 35 9.18 -16.71 -0.90
C ALA A 35 8.45 -15.88 -1.97
N ALA A 36 7.44 -15.09 -1.57
CA ALA A 36 6.72 -14.21 -2.48
C ALA A 36 7.61 -13.07 -3.01
N PHE A 37 8.43 -12.47 -2.18
CA PHE A 37 9.39 -11.44 -2.59
C PHE A 37 10.42 -11.96 -3.60
N ARG A 38 10.96 -13.17 -3.38
CA ARG A 38 11.84 -13.83 -4.35
C ARG A 38 11.17 -14.04 -5.71
N ARG A 39 9.90 -14.49 -5.70
CA ARG A 39 9.11 -14.63 -6.95
C ARG A 39 8.88 -13.27 -7.63
N PHE A 40 8.60 -12.24 -6.87
CA PHE A 40 8.46 -10.86 -7.37
C PHE A 40 9.73 -10.40 -8.08
N LEU A 41 10.90 -10.56 -7.45
CA LEU A 41 12.20 -10.22 -8.04
C LEU A 41 12.49 -11.07 -9.28
N LYS A 42 12.26 -12.38 -9.21
CA LYS A 42 12.48 -13.29 -10.35
C LYS A 42 11.62 -12.90 -11.54
N LYS A 43 10.36 -12.50 -11.32
CA LYS A 43 9.49 -11.97 -12.37
C LYS A 43 10.00 -10.63 -12.91
N LYS A 44 10.40 -9.70 -12.05
CA LYS A 44 10.90 -8.37 -12.43
C LYS A 44 12.13 -8.42 -13.32
N PHE A 45 13.01 -9.40 -13.11
CA PHE A 45 14.27 -9.57 -13.84
C PHE A 45 14.23 -10.74 -14.84
N ASP A 46 13.05 -11.21 -15.22
CA ASP A 46 12.85 -12.31 -16.19
C ASP A 46 13.69 -13.56 -15.88
N GLY A 47 13.88 -13.86 -14.58
CA GLY A 47 14.69 -14.96 -14.11
C GLY A 47 16.20 -14.78 -14.28
N ASN A 48 16.68 -13.62 -14.67
CA ASN A 48 18.10 -13.35 -14.92
C ASN A 48 18.75 -12.69 -13.69
N ILE A 49 19.49 -13.50 -12.92
CA ILE A 49 20.16 -13.02 -11.69
C ILE A 49 21.30 -12.04 -11.98
N ASP A 50 22.00 -12.19 -13.11
CA ASP A 50 23.07 -11.26 -13.50
C ASP A 50 22.48 -9.87 -13.81
N SER A 51 21.27 -9.81 -14.37
CA SER A 51 20.56 -8.56 -14.59
C SER A 51 20.22 -7.85 -13.27
N LEU A 52 19.77 -8.62 -12.26
CA LEU A 52 19.55 -8.09 -10.92
C LEU A 52 20.86 -7.57 -10.32
N ASN A 53 21.92 -8.38 -10.34
CA ASN A 53 23.23 -8.02 -9.79
C ASN A 53 23.77 -6.72 -10.41
N ARG A 54 23.71 -6.59 -11.73
CA ARG A 54 24.13 -5.34 -12.42
C ARG A 54 23.26 -4.15 -12.03
N THR A 55 21.95 -4.33 -11.98
CA THR A 55 21.00 -3.25 -11.64
C THR A 55 21.18 -2.77 -10.20
N TYR A 56 21.42 -3.70 -9.29
CA TYR A 56 21.63 -3.39 -7.87
C TYR A 56 23.05 -2.96 -7.53
N GLY A 57 24.00 -3.15 -8.45
CA GLY A 57 25.40 -2.87 -8.19
C GLY A 57 26.00 -3.75 -7.10
N THR A 58 25.60 -5.02 -7.02
CA THR A 58 25.94 -5.95 -5.94
C THR A 58 27.42 -6.31 -5.86
N ALA A 59 28.19 -6.08 -6.93
CA ALA A 59 29.65 -6.19 -6.89
C ALA A 59 30.28 -5.31 -5.81
N PHE A 60 29.62 -4.20 -5.44
CA PHE A 60 30.03 -3.37 -4.31
C PHE A 60 29.89 -4.17 -3.00
N TRP A 61 30.97 -4.27 -2.26
CA TRP A 61 31.11 -5.11 -1.08
C TRP A 61 30.92 -6.62 -1.30
N SER A 62 31.10 -7.10 -2.54
CA SER A 62 30.98 -8.53 -2.89
C SER A 62 29.66 -9.14 -2.44
N GLN A 63 28.56 -8.45 -2.70
CA GLN A 63 27.20 -8.88 -2.35
C GLN A 63 26.45 -9.52 -3.52
N GLU A 64 27.19 -10.07 -4.51
CA GLU A 64 26.58 -10.73 -5.66
C GLU A 64 25.82 -11.99 -5.26
N TYR A 65 24.66 -12.18 -5.89
CA TYR A 65 23.83 -13.37 -5.74
C TYR A 65 24.06 -14.32 -6.90
N ASN A 66 24.11 -15.64 -6.62
CA ASN A 66 24.15 -16.68 -7.66
C ASN A 66 22.76 -17.16 -8.06
N ASP A 67 21.79 -17.06 -7.15
CA ASP A 67 20.39 -17.42 -7.37
C ASP A 67 19.44 -16.49 -6.59
N PHE A 68 18.18 -16.38 -7.05
CA PHE A 68 17.14 -15.64 -6.34
C PHE A 68 16.84 -16.18 -4.95
N ASP A 69 17.11 -17.47 -4.72
CA ASP A 69 16.89 -18.10 -3.41
C ASP A 69 17.89 -17.65 -2.33
N GLU A 70 18.99 -17.01 -2.72
CA GLU A 70 19.95 -16.41 -1.78
C GLU A 70 19.47 -15.03 -1.28
N ILE A 71 18.51 -14.40 -1.99
CA ILE A 71 18.05 -13.06 -1.63
C ILE A 71 17.15 -13.14 -0.39
N SER A 72 17.51 -12.39 0.63
CA SER A 72 16.72 -12.23 1.85
C SER A 72 15.91 -10.92 1.83
N ILE A 73 14.73 -10.93 2.46
CA ILE A 73 13.99 -9.72 2.78
C ILE A 73 14.92 -8.77 3.58
N PRO A 74 14.94 -7.46 3.29
CA PRO A 74 15.79 -6.50 4.00
C PRO A 74 15.27 -6.19 5.41
N ALA A 75 15.31 -7.19 6.29
CA ALA A 75 14.97 -7.06 7.69
C ALA A 75 16.02 -6.20 8.44
N LYS A 76 15.71 -5.84 9.69
CA LYS A 76 16.60 -5.01 10.51
C LYS A 76 17.98 -5.65 10.67
N THR A 77 19.02 -4.90 10.34
CA THR A 77 20.44 -5.29 10.44
C THR A 77 21.26 -4.21 11.16
N ILE A 78 22.54 -4.52 11.45
CA ILE A 78 23.47 -3.57 12.06
C ILE A 78 23.79 -2.40 11.11
N THR A 79 23.89 -2.70 9.80
CA THR A 79 24.15 -1.72 8.75
C THR A 79 22.95 -1.55 7.82
N THR A 80 23.10 -0.77 6.77
CA THR A 80 22.07 -0.60 5.75
C THR A 80 22.10 -1.72 4.71
N HIS A 81 20.95 -2.13 4.22
CA HIS A 81 20.83 -2.98 3.04
C HIS A 81 21.12 -2.21 1.75
N ASN A 82 21.36 -2.95 0.67
CA ASN A 82 21.42 -2.38 -0.68
C ASN A 82 20.17 -1.51 -0.94
N PRO A 83 20.35 -0.24 -1.37
CA PRO A 83 19.22 0.68 -1.57
C PRO A 83 18.20 0.20 -2.60
N ALA A 84 18.65 -0.45 -3.68
CA ALA A 84 17.77 -0.99 -4.72
C ALA A 84 16.94 -2.17 -4.19
N LEU A 85 17.53 -3.05 -3.38
CA LEU A 85 16.82 -4.13 -2.69
C LEU A 85 15.73 -3.57 -1.75
N ARG A 86 16.05 -2.52 -0.98
CA ARG A 86 15.07 -1.85 -0.11
C ARG A 86 13.93 -1.26 -0.91
N MET A 87 14.23 -0.54 -2.00
CA MET A 87 13.21 0.06 -2.85
C MET A 87 12.29 -1.00 -3.48
N ASP A 88 12.82 -2.14 -3.88
CA ASP A 88 12.00 -3.22 -4.41
C ASP A 88 11.20 -3.94 -3.34
N TRP A 89 11.69 -3.99 -2.11
CA TRP A 89 10.91 -4.45 -0.97
C TRP A 89 9.71 -3.54 -0.69
N GLU A 90 9.88 -2.21 -0.70
CA GLU A 90 8.79 -1.24 -0.56
C GLU A 90 7.73 -1.42 -1.67
N ARG A 91 8.18 -1.56 -2.93
CA ARG A 91 7.28 -1.81 -4.06
C ARG A 91 6.50 -3.12 -3.92
N PHE A 92 7.18 -4.17 -3.48
CA PHE A 92 6.54 -5.46 -3.23
C PHE A 92 5.50 -5.38 -2.12
N ARG A 93 5.80 -4.71 -1.01
CA ARG A 93 4.85 -4.50 0.09
C ARG A 93 3.62 -3.74 -0.38
N SER A 94 3.84 -2.62 -1.07
CA SER A 94 2.76 -1.84 -1.67
C SER A 94 1.90 -2.69 -2.60
N GLN A 95 2.52 -3.49 -3.47
CA GLN A 95 1.78 -4.38 -4.38
C GLN A 95 0.93 -5.41 -3.64
N CYS A 96 1.42 -5.98 -2.54
CA CYS A 96 0.64 -6.92 -1.73
C CYS A 96 -0.64 -6.27 -1.16
N ILE A 97 -0.56 -5.01 -0.73
CA ILE A 97 -1.70 -4.23 -0.24
C ILE A 97 -2.69 -3.97 -1.38
N VAL A 98 -2.19 -3.52 -2.52
CA VAL A 98 -3.01 -3.27 -3.72
C VAL A 98 -3.76 -4.53 -4.15
N ASP A 99 -3.06 -5.67 -4.23
CA ASP A 99 -3.65 -6.96 -4.62
C ASP A 99 -4.76 -7.39 -3.65
N PHE A 100 -4.59 -7.11 -2.36
CA PHE A 100 -5.58 -7.44 -1.34
C PHE A 100 -6.82 -6.54 -1.44
N ILE A 101 -6.66 -5.25 -1.68
CA ILE A 101 -7.76 -4.31 -1.92
C ILE A 101 -8.52 -4.70 -3.20
N ASP A 102 -7.80 -4.96 -4.29
CA ASP A 102 -8.40 -5.35 -5.57
C ASP A 102 -9.18 -6.66 -5.45
N PHE A 103 -8.66 -7.64 -4.71
CA PHE A 103 -9.37 -8.88 -4.42
C PHE A 103 -10.71 -8.61 -3.71
N GLN A 104 -10.73 -7.77 -2.67
CA GLN A 104 -11.94 -7.43 -1.93
C GLN A 104 -12.92 -6.64 -2.80
N ALA A 105 -12.44 -5.65 -3.57
CA ALA A 105 -13.27 -4.87 -4.48
C ALA A 105 -13.96 -5.75 -5.53
N LYS A 106 -13.22 -6.67 -6.13
CA LYS A 106 -13.77 -7.66 -7.08
C LYS A 106 -14.81 -8.56 -6.44
N LEU A 107 -14.57 -9.03 -5.22
CA LEU A 107 -15.55 -9.86 -4.50
C LEU A 107 -16.84 -9.10 -4.21
N ILE A 108 -16.76 -7.84 -3.79
CA ILE A 108 -17.95 -6.99 -3.59
C ILE A 108 -18.73 -6.85 -4.89
N ARG A 109 -18.08 -6.50 -5.99
CA ARG A 109 -18.72 -6.29 -7.29
C ARG A 109 -19.31 -7.58 -7.89
N GLN A 110 -18.78 -8.75 -7.56
CA GLN A 110 -19.41 -10.04 -7.93
C GLN A 110 -20.75 -10.26 -7.24
N ILE A 111 -20.90 -9.76 -6.00
CA ILE A 111 -22.13 -9.94 -5.22
C ILE A 111 -23.12 -8.80 -5.46
N ILE A 112 -22.62 -7.56 -5.60
CA ILE A 112 -23.41 -6.34 -5.78
C ILE A 112 -22.82 -5.55 -6.96
N PRO A 113 -23.18 -5.86 -8.20
CA PRO A 113 -22.59 -5.28 -9.40
C PRO A 113 -22.76 -3.78 -9.45
N ASN A 114 -22.84 -2.88 -9.42
CA ASN A 114 -23.07 -1.43 -9.53
C ASN A 114 -23.00 -0.68 -8.18
N THR A 115 -22.48 -1.32 -7.16
CA THR A 115 -22.27 -0.63 -5.89
C THR A 115 -21.00 0.19 -5.90
N THR A 116 -20.98 1.27 -5.12
CA THR A 116 -19.76 2.06 -4.89
C THR A 116 -18.86 1.34 -3.88
N VAL A 117 -17.65 1.06 -4.29
CA VAL A 117 -16.59 0.52 -3.43
C VAL A 117 -15.63 1.63 -3.06
N MET A 118 -15.34 1.78 -1.78
CA MET A 118 -14.47 2.82 -1.26
C MET A 118 -13.43 2.26 -0.29
N HIS A 119 -12.37 3.03 -0.08
CA HIS A 119 -11.39 2.78 0.97
C HIS A 119 -10.95 4.12 1.60
N ASP A 120 -10.74 4.09 2.91
CA ASP A 120 -10.27 5.22 3.70
C ASP A 120 -8.76 5.20 3.83
N PHE A 121 -8.08 6.20 3.29
CA PHE A 121 -6.64 6.36 3.49
C PHE A 121 -6.34 6.99 4.85
N PRO A 122 -5.32 6.48 5.55
CA PRO A 122 -4.96 6.98 6.88
C PRO A 122 -4.49 8.42 6.83
N GLY A 123 -4.92 9.21 7.79
CA GLY A 123 -4.46 10.56 8.03
C GLY A 123 -3.10 10.63 8.74
N GLY A 124 -2.67 11.86 9.04
CA GLY A 124 -1.45 12.09 9.81
C GLY A 124 -0.16 11.97 9.01
N GLY A 125 -0.19 12.33 7.75
CA GLY A 125 0.97 12.43 6.85
C GLY A 125 0.99 11.42 5.72
N LEU A 126 1.62 11.80 4.62
CA LEU A 126 1.73 10.98 3.39
C LEU A 126 2.95 10.04 3.39
N THR A 127 3.60 9.85 4.53
CA THR A 127 4.82 9.02 4.66
C THR A 127 4.49 7.52 4.77
N LYS A 128 3.50 7.05 4.02
CA LYS A 128 3.12 5.64 3.98
C LYS A 128 3.84 4.90 2.86
N HIS A 129 4.10 3.63 3.07
CA HIS A 129 4.83 2.78 2.12
C HIS A 129 3.91 2.20 1.02
N VAL A 130 2.67 2.66 0.93
CA VAL A 130 1.66 2.15 -0.01
C VAL A 130 1.43 3.19 -1.10
N ASP A 131 1.38 2.74 -2.34
CA ASP A 131 1.07 3.59 -3.48
C ASP A 131 -0.45 3.79 -3.59
N TYR A 132 -0.93 4.90 -3.07
CA TYR A 132 -2.35 5.26 -3.09
C TYR A 132 -2.88 5.49 -4.50
N SER A 133 -2.04 5.87 -5.45
CA SER A 133 -2.47 6.06 -6.84
C SER A 133 -2.94 4.76 -7.46
N VAL A 134 -2.24 3.66 -7.18
CA VAL A 134 -2.62 2.33 -7.69
C VAL A 134 -3.86 1.79 -6.96
N ILE A 135 -3.98 2.02 -5.64
CA ILE A 135 -5.20 1.66 -4.91
C ILE A 135 -6.42 2.40 -5.49
N ALA A 136 -6.28 3.68 -5.79
CA ALA A 136 -7.37 4.49 -6.32
C ALA A 136 -7.93 3.97 -7.65
N GLU A 137 -7.15 3.18 -8.42
CA GLU A 137 -7.63 2.52 -9.64
C GLU A 137 -8.59 1.35 -9.35
N SER A 138 -8.45 0.70 -8.19
CA SER A 138 -9.25 -0.49 -7.81
C SER A 138 -10.58 -0.14 -7.14
N ILE A 139 -10.76 1.10 -6.69
CA ILE A 139 -11.94 1.58 -5.94
C ILE A 139 -12.68 2.67 -6.72
N ASP A 140 -13.96 2.87 -6.39
CA ASP A 140 -14.81 3.87 -7.07
C ASP A 140 -14.77 5.22 -6.36
N LYS A 141 -14.52 5.24 -5.05
CA LYS A 141 -14.44 6.45 -4.24
C LYS A 141 -13.27 6.40 -3.27
N VAL A 142 -12.41 7.38 -3.38
CA VAL A 142 -11.36 7.62 -2.38
C VAL A 142 -11.97 8.28 -1.16
N ALA A 143 -11.58 7.82 0.02
CA ALA A 143 -11.85 8.50 1.28
C ALA A 143 -10.55 8.73 2.05
N TYR A 144 -10.59 9.68 2.97
CA TYR A 144 -9.43 10.09 3.74
C TYR A 144 -9.80 10.37 5.19
N ASN A 145 -9.00 9.89 6.11
CA ASN A 145 -9.15 10.16 7.54
C ASN A 145 -8.35 11.42 7.87
N ASN A 146 -9.04 12.50 8.19
CA ASN A 146 -8.44 13.82 8.41
C ASN A 146 -8.43 14.19 9.88
N TYR A 147 -7.28 14.04 10.51
CA TYR A 147 -7.07 14.35 11.92
C TYR A 147 -6.13 15.55 12.11
N PRO A 148 -6.60 16.79 12.01
CA PRO A 148 -5.79 17.99 12.24
C PRO A 148 -5.16 18.05 13.62
N VAL A 149 -5.80 17.43 14.60
CA VAL A 149 -5.29 17.22 15.95
C VAL A 149 -5.38 15.72 16.26
N TRP A 150 -4.25 15.09 16.47
CA TRP A 150 -4.20 13.68 16.83
C TRP A 150 -4.03 13.51 18.34
N GLY A 151 -4.78 12.60 18.94
CA GLY A 151 -4.67 12.29 20.38
C GLY A 151 -3.22 11.93 20.76
N GLY A 152 -2.63 12.67 21.71
CA GLY A 152 -1.24 12.48 22.14
C GLY A 152 -0.20 13.34 21.42
N GLN A 153 -0.53 14.04 20.35
CA GLN A 153 0.33 15.07 19.77
C GLN A 153 0.43 16.30 20.69
N LYS A 154 1.63 16.85 20.80
CA LYS A 154 1.84 18.09 21.56
C LYS A 154 1.34 19.33 20.82
N GLU A 155 1.34 19.28 19.48
CA GLU A 155 0.94 20.38 18.62
C GLU A 155 0.06 19.86 17.47
N PRO A 156 -0.93 20.64 17.01
CA PRO A 156 -1.71 20.33 15.82
C PRO A 156 -0.83 20.22 14.57
N ILE A 157 -1.29 19.44 13.59
CA ILE A 157 -0.68 19.44 12.26
C ILE A 157 -0.85 20.83 11.65
N LYS A 158 0.19 21.33 10.98
CA LYS A 158 0.14 22.69 10.43
C LYS A 158 -0.86 22.78 9.26
N PRO A 159 -1.59 23.91 9.13
CA PRO A 159 -2.63 24.04 8.10
C PRO A 159 -2.15 23.76 6.67
N HIS A 160 -0.90 24.09 6.33
CA HIS A 160 -0.36 23.85 5.00
C HIS A 160 -0.04 22.37 4.75
N GLU A 161 0.29 21.60 5.79
CA GLU A 161 0.48 20.14 5.68
C GLU A 161 -0.86 19.47 5.41
N ILE A 162 -1.91 19.84 6.15
CA ILE A 162 -3.28 19.36 5.91
C ILE A 162 -3.74 19.73 4.49
N ALA A 163 -3.54 20.98 4.07
CA ALA A 163 -3.93 21.42 2.73
C ALA A 163 -3.22 20.59 1.65
N PHE A 164 -1.94 20.34 1.81
CA PHE A 164 -1.17 19.51 0.88
C PHE A 164 -1.70 18.06 0.82
N GLU A 165 -2.00 17.46 1.98
CA GLU A 165 -2.56 16.11 2.04
C GLU A 165 -3.92 16.03 1.33
N LEU A 166 -4.82 16.96 1.60
CA LEU A 166 -6.15 17.01 0.97
C LEU A 166 -6.07 17.22 -0.55
N ASP A 167 -5.15 18.07 -1.02
CA ASP A 167 -4.93 18.27 -2.44
C ASP A 167 -4.29 17.04 -3.11
N TYR A 168 -3.39 16.37 -2.44
CA TYR A 168 -2.83 15.09 -2.91
C TYR A 168 -3.92 14.04 -3.06
N ILE A 169 -4.75 13.84 -2.04
CA ILE A 169 -5.86 12.87 -2.07
C ILE A 169 -6.85 13.19 -3.19
N ARG A 170 -7.19 14.47 -3.38
CA ARG A 170 -8.04 14.91 -4.51
C ARG A 170 -7.39 14.59 -5.85
N GLY A 171 -6.07 14.75 -5.95
CA GLY A 171 -5.30 14.50 -7.16
C GLY A 171 -5.31 13.03 -7.61
N LEU A 172 -5.52 12.07 -6.72
CA LEU A 172 -5.52 10.64 -7.04
C LEU A 172 -6.55 10.27 -8.12
N ARG A 173 -7.74 10.90 -8.10
CA ARG A 173 -8.81 10.66 -9.07
C ARG A 173 -9.32 11.93 -9.75
N GLN A 174 -8.78 13.10 -9.42
CA GLN A 174 -9.23 14.41 -9.90
C GLN A 174 -10.73 14.67 -9.68
N GLU A 175 -11.28 14.15 -8.58
CA GLU A 175 -12.67 14.28 -8.18
C GLU A 175 -12.80 14.55 -6.67
N ASN A 176 -14.02 14.85 -6.21
CA ASN A 176 -14.28 14.97 -4.78
C ASN A 176 -14.07 13.61 -4.08
N PHE A 177 -13.36 13.63 -2.97
CA PHE A 177 -13.19 12.50 -2.07
C PHE A 177 -14.04 12.68 -0.82
N TRP A 178 -14.19 11.63 -0.03
CA TRP A 178 -14.92 11.67 1.23
C TRP A 178 -13.97 11.81 2.42
N ILE A 179 -14.42 12.47 3.48
CA ILE A 179 -13.80 12.39 4.79
C ILE A 179 -14.63 11.39 5.59
N THR A 180 -14.04 10.28 5.97
CA THR A 180 -14.70 9.20 6.70
C THR A 180 -14.48 9.29 8.19
N GLU A 181 -13.33 9.80 8.59
CA GLU A 181 -13.00 10.04 9.98
C GLU A 181 -12.39 11.44 10.14
N ALA A 182 -12.79 12.14 11.19
CA ALA A 182 -12.26 13.47 11.51
C ALA A 182 -12.46 13.79 13.00
N ILE A 183 -11.54 14.57 13.59
CA ILE A 183 -11.63 15.16 14.92
C ILE A 183 -11.30 16.65 14.82
#